data_d35adcc5e6fd1bbce667050c95dc30d7
#
_entry.id   d35adcc5e6fd1bbce667050c95dc30d7
#
_cell.length_a   1.000
_cell.length_b   1.000
_cell.length_c   1.000
_cell.angle_alpha   90.00
_cell.angle_beta   90.00
_cell.angle_gamma   90.00
#
_symmetry.space_group_name_H-M   'P 1'
#
loop_
_entity.id
_entity.type
_entity.pdbx_description
1 polymer ?
#
loop_
_entity_poly.entity_id
_entity_poly.type
_entity_poly.pdbx_seq_one_letter_code
_entity_poly.pdbx_strand_id
1 'polypeptide(L)'
;MSEYRFLLRDTEAAVEWLEDEDDHQRRRILYAAVMGLLYSISDVLDRDGAKHVRQAIQKARCRWKSESEAGQFNWFYDFIRPERTRVVHEGRHSHSDDTPIFLIVAQSNEVADLEEDYSDVYWPTELEKLSGQDVRDVLKKALDWWVAELRIMGLDT
;
A
#
# COMPACT_ATOMS: atom_id res chain seq x y z
N MET A 1 14.44 -8.92 -19.17
CA MET A 1 13.34 -8.15 -18.52
C MET A 1 13.95 -7.49 -17.29
N SER A 2 13.67 -6.21 -17.04
CA SER A 2 14.25 -5.50 -15.89
C SER A 2 13.65 -5.98 -14.57
N GLU A 3 14.45 -5.99 -13.50
CA GLU A 3 14.03 -6.53 -12.19
C GLU A 3 12.80 -5.81 -11.61
N TYR A 4 12.65 -4.51 -11.82
CA TYR A 4 11.50 -3.75 -11.33
C TYR A 4 10.16 -4.22 -11.93
N ARG A 5 10.15 -4.75 -13.17
CA ARG A 5 8.93 -5.28 -13.80
C ARG A 5 8.47 -6.59 -13.14
N PHE A 6 9.41 -7.43 -12.68
CA PHE A 6 9.05 -8.60 -11.89
C PHE A 6 8.43 -8.17 -10.56
N LEU A 7 9.08 -7.23 -9.85
CA LEU A 7 8.53 -6.71 -8.60
C LEU A 7 7.14 -6.09 -8.77
N LEU A 8 6.90 -5.36 -9.85
CA LEU A 8 5.60 -4.79 -10.12
C LEU A 8 4.53 -5.87 -10.27
N ARG A 9 4.79 -6.91 -11.06
CA ARG A 9 3.89 -8.07 -11.24
C ARG A 9 3.67 -8.85 -9.94
N ASP A 10 4.72 -9.07 -9.17
CA ASP A 10 4.63 -9.75 -7.88
C ASP A 10 3.79 -8.92 -6.90
N THR A 11 3.90 -7.59 -6.96
CA THR A 11 3.10 -6.67 -6.16
C THR A 11 1.63 -6.73 -6.58
N GLU A 12 1.33 -6.71 -7.88
CA GLU A 12 -0.03 -6.86 -8.42
C GLU A 12 -0.66 -8.16 -7.92
N ALA A 13 0.04 -9.28 -8.09
CA ALA A 13 -0.45 -10.58 -7.63
C ALA A 13 -0.68 -10.63 -6.11
N ALA A 14 0.23 -10.05 -5.31
CA ALA A 14 0.09 -10.02 -3.87
C ALA A 14 -1.09 -9.13 -3.40
N VAL A 15 -1.35 -8.03 -4.10
CA VAL A 15 -2.54 -7.19 -3.85
C VAL A 15 -3.82 -7.94 -4.20
N GLU A 16 -3.86 -8.65 -5.34
CA GLU A 16 -5.00 -9.49 -5.72
C GLU A 16 -5.27 -10.59 -4.70
N TRP A 17 -4.23 -11.30 -4.23
CA TRP A 17 -4.40 -12.33 -3.20
C TRP A 17 -4.91 -11.77 -1.88
N LEU A 18 -4.52 -10.54 -1.54
CA LEU A 18 -4.98 -9.89 -0.32
C LEU A 18 -6.46 -9.51 -0.38
N GLU A 19 -7.01 -9.29 -1.58
CA GLU A 19 -8.43 -8.95 -1.74
C GLU A 19 -9.37 -10.05 -1.29
N ASP A 20 -9.01 -11.30 -1.62
CA ASP A 20 -9.85 -12.49 -1.39
C ASP A 20 -9.42 -13.28 -0.13
N GLU A 21 -8.45 -12.79 0.64
CA GLU A 21 -7.93 -13.51 1.80
C GLU A 21 -8.78 -13.25 3.05
N ASP A 22 -9.41 -14.27 3.57
CA ASP A 22 -10.27 -14.21 4.76
C ASP A 22 -9.52 -14.47 6.07
N ASP A 23 -8.39 -15.18 6.01
CA ASP A 23 -7.61 -15.50 7.21
C ASP A 23 -6.79 -14.30 7.69
N HIS A 24 -7.02 -13.86 8.94
CA HIS A 24 -6.35 -12.71 9.53
C HIS A 24 -4.82 -12.81 9.54
N GLN A 25 -4.27 -13.99 9.82
CA GLN A 25 -2.83 -14.18 9.85
C GLN A 25 -2.25 -14.07 8.44
N ARG A 26 -2.89 -14.67 7.45
CA ARG A 26 -2.48 -14.57 6.04
C ARG A 26 -2.61 -13.16 5.51
N ARG A 27 -3.69 -12.44 5.84
CA ARG A 27 -3.85 -11.00 5.50
C ARG A 27 -2.67 -10.18 6.02
N ARG A 28 -2.26 -10.36 7.28
CA ARG A 28 -1.11 -9.65 7.85
C ARG A 28 0.19 -9.99 7.13
N ILE A 29 0.41 -11.25 6.77
CA ILE A 29 1.59 -11.69 6.03
C ILE A 29 1.60 -11.08 4.63
N LEU A 30 0.47 -11.15 3.91
CA LEU A 30 0.33 -10.58 2.57
C LEU A 30 0.51 -9.07 2.59
N TYR A 31 -0.10 -8.37 3.56
CA TYR A 31 0.10 -6.93 3.74
C TYR A 31 1.58 -6.56 3.91
N ALA A 32 2.28 -7.27 4.79
CA ALA A 32 3.71 -7.06 4.99
C ALA A 32 4.53 -7.33 3.72
N ALA A 33 4.16 -8.36 2.96
CA ALA A 33 4.79 -8.66 1.67
C ALA A 33 4.55 -7.55 0.65
N VAL A 34 3.31 -7.07 0.49
CA VAL A 34 2.97 -5.95 -0.40
C VAL A 34 3.76 -4.70 -0.04
N MET A 35 3.84 -4.34 1.25
CA MET A 35 4.62 -3.17 1.68
C MET A 35 6.11 -3.32 1.38
N GLY A 36 6.66 -4.51 1.57
CA GLY A 36 8.03 -4.84 1.20
C GLY A 36 8.28 -4.71 -0.31
N LEU A 37 7.39 -5.25 -1.13
CA LEU A 37 7.48 -5.20 -2.59
C LEU A 37 7.36 -3.76 -3.12
N LEU A 38 6.34 -3.00 -2.68
CA LEU A 38 6.16 -1.58 -3.06
C LEU A 38 7.41 -0.73 -2.76
N TYR A 39 8.02 -0.94 -1.60
CA TYR A 39 9.25 -0.24 -1.24
C TYR A 39 10.43 -0.67 -2.11
N SER A 40 10.57 -1.98 -2.37
CA SER A 40 11.68 -2.57 -3.11
C SER A 40 11.76 -2.12 -4.57
N ILE A 41 10.65 -1.70 -5.18
CA ILE A 41 10.65 -1.11 -6.53
C ILE A 41 11.64 0.07 -6.60
N SER A 42 11.59 0.97 -5.61
CA SER A 42 12.50 2.11 -5.53
C SER A 42 13.98 1.71 -5.40
N ASP A 43 14.26 0.66 -4.60
CA ASP A 43 15.62 0.20 -4.36
C ASP A 43 16.22 -0.53 -5.57
N VAL A 44 15.41 -1.29 -6.29
CA VAL A 44 15.82 -1.96 -7.53
C VAL A 44 16.11 -0.96 -8.63
N LEU A 45 15.28 0.06 -8.80
CA LEU A 45 15.52 1.16 -9.75
C LEU A 45 16.81 1.92 -9.45
N ASP A 46 17.13 2.13 -8.16
CA ASP A 46 18.36 2.84 -7.75
C ASP A 46 19.63 2.01 -8.00
N ARG A 47 19.51 0.68 -8.03
CA ARG A 47 20.60 -0.26 -8.31
C ARG A 47 20.65 -0.73 -9.77
N ASP A 48 19.70 -0.30 -10.61
CA ASP A 48 19.65 -0.72 -12.01
C ASP A 48 20.98 -0.47 -12.75
N GLY A 49 21.37 -1.40 -13.60
CA GLY A 49 22.60 -1.30 -14.39
C GLY A 49 22.62 -0.07 -15.33
N ALA A 50 21.45 0.34 -15.81
CA ALA A 50 21.31 1.47 -16.72
C ALA A 50 21.36 2.82 -15.97
N LYS A 51 22.32 3.67 -16.35
CA LYS A 51 22.53 4.99 -15.74
C LYS A 51 21.29 5.88 -15.81
N HIS A 52 20.55 5.83 -16.92
CA HIS A 52 19.36 6.67 -17.10
C HIS A 52 18.24 6.28 -16.12
N VAL A 53 18.09 4.98 -15.81
CA VAL A 53 17.10 4.49 -14.82
C VAL A 53 17.46 5.01 -13.43
N ARG A 54 18.71 4.85 -13.01
CA ARG A 54 19.17 5.39 -11.70
C ARG A 54 18.99 6.91 -11.59
N GLN A 55 19.28 7.64 -12.64
CA GLN A 55 19.06 9.09 -12.64
C GLN A 55 17.59 9.47 -12.58
N ALA A 56 16.73 8.72 -13.26
CA ALA A 56 15.28 8.95 -13.22
C ALA A 56 14.72 8.76 -11.82
N ILE A 57 15.05 7.66 -11.14
CA ILE A 57 14.56 7.42 -9.76
C ILE A 57 15.13 8.42 -8.75
N GLN A 58 16.40 8.81 -8.86
CA GLN A 58 16.99 9.82 -7.98
C GLN A 58 16.28 11.18 -8.13
N LYS A 59 16.00 11.59 -9.37
CA LYS A 59 15.22 12.81 -9.66
C LYS A 59 13.79 12.71 -9.12
N ALA A 60 13.15 11.57 -9.29
CA ALA A 60 11.81 11.31 -8.76
C ALA A 60 11.79 11.40 -7.23
N ARG A 61 12.73 10.76 -6.54
CA ARG A 61 12.85 10.84 -5.07
C ARG A 61 13.01 12.27 -4.55
N CYS A 62 13.80 13.11 -5.25
CA CYS A 62 13.92 14.53 -4.87
C CYS A 62 12.59 15.26 -5.00
N ARG A 63 11.85 15.03 -6.09
CA ARG A 63 10.51 15.60 -6.29
C ARG A 63 9.53 15.14 -5.20
N TRP A 64 9.42 13.83 -4.95
CA TRP A 64 8.53 13.24 -3.94
C TRP A 64 8.80 13.79 -2.54
N LYS A 65 10.08 13.94 -2.20
CA LYS A 65 10.49 14.54 -0.92
C LYS A 65 10.03 15.99 -0.82
N SER A 66 10.22 16.78 -1.87
CA SER A 66 9.77 18.18 -1.90
C SER A 66 8.24 18.30 -1.79
N GLU A 67 7.49 17.42 -2.45
CA GLU A 67 6.02 17.37 -2.37
C GLU A 67 5.58 17.09 -0.93
N SER A 68 6.13 16.08 -0.28
CA SER A 68 5.83 15.72 1.13
C SER A 68 6.20 16.87 2.09
N GLU A 69 7.40 17.47 1.95
CA GLU A 69 7.85 18.60 2.76
C GLU A 69 6.97 19.86 2.57
N ALA A 70 6.38 20.01 1.39
CA ALA A 70 5.41 21.08 1.10
C ALA A 70 4.00 20.81 1.64
N GLY A 71 3.78 19.67 2.33
CA GLY A 71 2.50 19.25 2.87
C GLY A 71 1.56 18.61 1.84
N GLN A 72 2.04 18.36 0.61
CA GLN A 72 1.32 17.55 -0.38
C GLN A 72 1.50 16.08 -0.05
N PHE A 73 0.42 15.30 -0.10
CA PHE A 73 0.51 13.87 0.15
C PHE A 73 1.31 13.18 -0.96
N ASN A 74 2.39 12.53 -0.56
CA ASN A 74 3.20 11.70 -1.46
C ASN A 74 3.19 10.24 -1.01
N TRP A 75 2.76 9.33 -1.90
CA TRP A 75 2.62 7.91 -1.59
C TRP A 75 3.89 7.26 -1.06
N PHE A 76 5.07 7.61 -1.58
CA PHE A 76 6.33 7.01 -1.13
C PHE A 76 6.73 7.49 0.26
N TYR A 77 6.76 8.81 0.49
CA TYR A 77 7.26 9.39 1.74
C TYR A 77 6.23 9.40 2.86
N ASP A 78 4.95 9.54 2.53
CA ASP A 78 3.89 9.66 3.53
C ASP A 78 3.17 8.34 3.83
N PHE A 79 3.32 7.31 2.97
CA PHE A 79 2.70 6.00 3.17
C PHE A 79 3.69 4.84 3.04
N ILE A 80 4.26 4.57 1.86
CA ILE A 80 5.02 3.32 1.59
C ILE A 80 6.22 3.19 2.53
N ARG A 81 7.05 4.20 2.61
CA ARG A 81 8.28 4.18 3.41
C ARG A 81 8.02 4.09 4.92
N PRO A 82 7.17 4.95 5.54
CA PRO A 82 6.88 4.86 6.96
C PRO A 82 6.15 3.57 7.32
N GLU A 83 5.19 3.12 6.50
CA GLU A 83 4.44 1.90 6.77
C GLU A 83 5.32 0.65 6.67
N ARG A 84 6.17 0.55 5.64
CA ARG A 84 7.17 -0.52 5.55
C ARG A 84 8.07 -0.56 6.78
N THR A 85 8.51 0.60 7.28
CA THR A 85 9.34 0.66 8.47
C THR A 85 8.57 0.15 9.68
N ARG A 86 7.32 0.56 9.84
CA ARG A 86 6.44 0.11 10.94
C ARG A 86 6.21 -1.40 10.90
N VAL A 87 5.86 -1.94 9.73
CA VAL A 87 5.58 -3.37 9.57
C VAL A 87 6.83 -4.22 9.82
N VAL A 88 7.97 -3.85 9.23
CA VAL A 88 9.20 -4.66 9.26
C VAL A 88 9.96 -4.54 10.59
N HIS A 89 10.04 -3.33 11.16
CA HIS A 89 10.85 -3.08 12.36
C HIS A 89 10.06 -3.13 13.65
N GLU A 90 8.77 -2.75 13.62
CA GLU A 90 7.93 -2.68 14.82
C GLU A 90 6.93 -3.83 14.90
N GLY A 91 6.76 -4.61 13.84
CA GLY A 91 5.74 -5.66 13.74
C GLY A 91 4.31 -5.13 13.82
N ARG A 92 4.11 -3.84 13.53
CA ARG A 92 2.81 -3.15 13.54
C ARG A 92 2.38 -2.79 12.13
N HIS A 93 1.08 -2.63 11.95
CA HIS A 93 0.48 -2.10 10.74
C HIS A 93 -0.52 -0.99 11.09
N SER A 94 -0.81 -0.10 10.14
CA SER A 94 -1.67 1.06 10.36
C SER A 94 -3.12 0.83 10.01
N HIS A 95 -3.58 -0.40 10.04
CA HIS A 95 -4.98 -0.76 9.86
C HIS A 95 -5.48 -1.54 11.06
N SER A 96 -6.78 -1.46 11.31
CA SER A 96 -7.45 -2.19 12.39
C SER A 96 -8.13 -3.42 11.85
N ASP A 97 -7.80 -4.59 12.41
CA ASP A 97 -8.52 -5.84 12.15
C ASP A 97 -9.83 -5.92 12.97
N ASP A 98 -9.95 -5.05 14.00
CA ASP A 98 -10.99 -5.13 15.04
C ASP A 98 -11.97 -3.95 14.99
N THR A 99 -12.11 -3.24 13.87
CA THR A 99 -13.04 -2.10 13.83
C THR A 99 -14.47 -2.62 13.86
N PRO A 100 -15.15 -2.52 15.00
CA PRO A 100 -16.55 -2.93 15.06
C PRO A 100 -17.38 -1.99 14.18
N ILE A 101 -18.23 -2.56 13.33
CA ILE A 101 -19.16 -1.85 12.45
C ILE A 101 -20.34 -1.26 13.26
N PHE A 102 -20.10 -0.78 14.48
CA PHE A 102 -21.14 -0.25 15.35
C PHE A 102 -21.86 0.99 14.81
N LEU A 103 -21.26 1.72 13.88
CA LEU A 103 -21.86 2.96 13.36
C LEU A 103 -22.99 2.71 12.34
N ILE A 104 -23.02 1.54 11.67
CA ILE A 104 -24.05 1.24 10.66
C ILE A 104 -25.25 0.53 11.31
N VAL A 105 -25.01 -0.20 12.38
CA VAL A 105 -26.00 -1.04 13.07
C VAL A 105 -26.91 -0.25 14.03
N ALA A 106 -26.52 0.94 14.47
CA ALA A 106 -27.31 1.75 15.41
C ALA A 106 -28.68 2.21 14.88
N GLN A 107 -29.03 1.92 13.63
CA GLN A 107 -30.31 2.29 13.01
C GLN A 107 -31.20 1.10 12.63
N SER A 108 -30.79 -0.15 12.82
CA SER A 108 -31.62 -1.31 12.55
C SER A 108 -31.75 -2.23 13.77
N ASN A 109 -32.97 -2.68 14.06
CA ASN A 109 -33.25 -3.63 15.15
C ASN A 109 -32.85 -5.08 14.83
N GLU A 110 -32.13 -5.33 13.75
CA GLU A 110 -31.69 -6.66 13.27
C GLU A 110 -30.17 -6.82 13.41
N VAL A 111 -29.65 -6.59 14.61
CA VAL A 111 -28.21 -6.47 14.88
C VAL A 111 -27.47 -7.80 14.80
N ALA A 112 -28.14 -8.92 15.05
CA ALA A 112 -27.46 -10.21 15.27
C ALA A 112 -26.98 -10.91 13.97
N ASP A 113 -27.63 -10.69 12.84
CA ASP A 113 -27.31 -11.38 11.58
C ASP A 113 -26.31 -10.59 10.69
N LEU A 114 -26.00 -9.34 11.04
CA LEU A 114 -25.10 -8.48 10.25
C LEU A 114 -23.63 -8.57 10.69
N GLU A 115 -23.36 -9.03 11.90
CA GLU A 115 -21.99 -9.11 12.44
C GLU A 115 -21.12 -10.16 11.71
N GLU A 116 -21.72 -11.26 11.22
CA GLU A 116 -20.99 -12.29 10.48
C GLU A 116 -20.68 -11.90 9.02
N ASP A 117 -21.54 -11.10 8.37
CA ASP A 117 -21.41 -10.80 6.94
C ASP A 117 -20.53 -9.60 6.62
N TYR A 118 -20.25 -8.69 7.58
CA TYR A 118 -19.57 -7.42 7.31
C TYR A 118 -18.19 -7.27 7.97
N SER A 119 -17.84 -8.06 8.97
CA SER A 119 -16.54 -7.98 9.65
C SER A 119 -15.36 -8.28 8.72
N ASP A 120 -15.60 -9.08 7.68
CA ASP A 120 -14.58 -9.47 6.70
C ASP A 120 -14.50 -8.54 5.48
N VAL A 121 -15.45 -7.62 5.31
CA VAL A 121 -15.58 -6.79 4.09
C VAL A 121 -14.82 -5.46 4.20
N TYR A 122 -14.62 -4.93 5.41
CA TYR A 122 -14.05 -3.61 5.62
C TYR A 122 -12.83 -3.63 6.55
N TRP A 123 -11.73 -3.08 6.06
CA TRP A 123 -10.46 -3.07 6.75
C TRP A 123 -9.85 -1.66 6.77
N PRO A 124 -10.31 -0.78 7.68
CA PRO A 124 -9.96 0.63 7.67
C PRO A 124 -8.50 0.89 8.03
N THR A 125 -7.89 1.86 7.35
CA THR A 125 -6.58 2.38 7.74
C THR A 125 -6.73 3.46 8.81
N GLU A 126 -5.79 3.48 9.77
CA GLU A 126 -5.70 4.47 10.86
C GLU A 126 -4.78 5.65 10.51
N LEU A 127 -4.14 5.64 9.33
CA LEU A 127 -3.30 6.75 8.89
C LEU A 127 -4.13 8.01 8.68
N GLU A 128 -3.75 9.12 9.30
CA GLU A 128 -4.51 10.38 9.32
C GLU A 128 -5.00 10.83 7.94
N LYS A 129 -4.11 10.83 6.94
CA LYS A 129 -4.44 11.28 5.57
C LYS A 129 -5.25 10.26 4.75
N LEU A 130 -5.33 9.02 5.21
CA LEU A 130 -6.03 7.90 4.56
C LEU A 130 -7.10 7.30 5.46
N SER A 131 -7.34 7.93 6.61
CA SER A 131 -8.24 7.43 7.66
C SER A 131 -9.61 7.06 7.12
N GLY A 132 -10.09 5.89 7.50
CA GLY A 132 -11.38 5.36 7.10
C GLY A 132 -11.42 4.76 5.69
N GLN A 133 -10.33 4.76 4.92
CA GLN A 133 -10.28 4.02 3.65
C GLN A 133 -9.97 2.55 3.91
N ASP A 134 -10.56 1.64 3.12
CA ASP A 134 -10.19 0.23 3.16
C ASP A 134 -8.73 0.07 2.75
N VAL A 135 -7.96 -0.68 3.51
CA VAL A 135 -6.52 -0.85 3.28
C VAL A 135 -6.23 -1.47 1.91
N ARG A 136 -7.12 -2.33 1.41
CA ARG A 136 -6.96 -2.96 0.08
C ARG A 136 -7.05 -1.93 -1.03
N ASP A 137 -7.99 -0.98 -0.93
CA ASP A 137 -8.10 0.15 -1.86
C ASP A 137 -6.90 1.09 -1.76
N VAL A 138 -6.37 1.29 -0.56
CA VAL A 138 -5.14 2.08 -0.35
C VAL A 138 -3.95 1.43 -1.02
N LEU A 139 -3.78 0.12 -0.93
CA LEU A 139 -2.70 -0.60 -1.58
C LEU A 139 -2.81 -0.58 -3.11
N LYS A 140 -4.03 -0.70 -3.66
CA LYS A 140 -4.27 -0.54 -5.11
C LYS A 140 -3.87 0.86 -5.58
N LYS A 141 -4.29 1.91 -4.87
CA LYS A 141 -3.91 3.29 -5.19
C LYS A 141 -2.40 3.51 -5.12
N ALA A 142 -1.72 2.89 -4.16
CA ALA A 142 -0.26 2.95 -4.06
C ALA A 142 0.44 2.25 -5.25
N LEU A 143 -0.12 1.13 -5.70
CA LEU A 143 0.35 0.42 -6.90
C LEU A 143 0.10 1.23 -8.18
N ASP A 144 -1.11 1.78 -8.35
CA ASP A 144 -1.46 2.65 -9.49
C ASP A 144 -0.54 3.89 -9.55
N TRP A 145 -0.23 4.45 -8.39
CA TRP A 145 0.73 5.54 -8.29
C TRP A 145 2.11 5.11 -8.77
N TRP A 146 2.60 3.91 -8.42
CA TRP A 146 3.87 3.40 -8.93
C TRP A 146 3.86 3.25 -10.45
N VAL A 147 2.79 2.71 -11.02
CA VAL A 147 2.62 2.59 -12.47
C VAL A 147 2.70 3.97 -13.14
N ALA A 148 2.03 4.97 -12.57
CA ALA A 148 2.07 6.35 -13.08
C ALA A 148 3.49 6.95 -12.97
N GLU A 149 4.18 6.75 -11.86
CA GLU A 149 5.55 7.24 -11.66
C GLU A 149 6.56 6.61 -12.61
N LEU A 150 6.46 5.31 -12.87
CA LEU A 150 7.30 4.63 -13.86
C LEU A 150 7.11 5.23 -15.26
N ARG A 151 5.88 5.52 -15.66
CA ARG A 151 5.58 6.21 -16.94
C ARG A 151 6.17 7.61 -16.98
N ILE A 152 6.06 8.40 -15.89
CA ILE A 152 6.66 9.74 -15.79
C ILE A 152 8.19 9.67 -15.93
N MET A 153 8.81 8.60 -15.40
CA MET A 153 10.24 8.33 -15.54
C MET A 153 10.64 7.83 -16.93
N GLY A 154 9.69 7.59 -17.82
CA GLY A 154 9.93 7.04 -19.17
C GLY A 154 10.27 5.54 -19.14
N LEU A 155 9.82 4.84 -18.11
CA LEU A 155 10.00 3.39 -17.94
C LEU A 155 8.71 2.67 -18.30
N ASP A 156 8.82 1.63 -19.12
CA ASP A 156 7.65 0.80 -19.49
C ASP A 156 7.23 -0.06 -18.31
N THR A 157 5.92 -0.18 -18.12
CA THR A 157 5.29 -1.03 -17.09
C THR A 157 4.81 -2.35 -17.67
#